data_f0aab65cfb1faf2dc42c4bc7e761be53
#
_entry.id   f0aab65cfb1faf2dc42c4bc7e761be53
#
_cell.length_a   1.000
_cell.length_b   1.000
_cell.length_c   1.000
_cell.angle_alpha   90.00
_cell.angle_beta   90.00
_cell.angle_gamma   90.00
#
_symmetry.space_group_name_H-M   'P 1'
#
loop_
_entity.id
_entity.type
_entity.pdbx_description
1 polymer ?
#
loop_
_entity_poly.entity_id
_entity_poly.type
_entity_poly.pdbx_seq_one_letter_code
_entity_poly.pdbx_strand_id
1 'polypeptide(L)'
;KESPVLHIASKSWKNRAGASRDGKSCTQPLKVYTNADKVEVFLNGKCLGVYPVADKVVSVDISFVNGKNVVDAVIEKEGREYRDQYVCDFKCVNVKNGFTEINVLLGARRYFEDRIAEMCWIPEQAYAEGSWGYIGGEVAPNKTRYGSLPASDTDILGTDQDPVFQTQRVGIEAFKADVPDGVYAVYLYWTELTSENK
;
A
#
# COMPACT_ATOMS: atom_id res chain seq x y z
N LYS A 1 -24.90 -11.70 23.33
CA LYS A 1 -24.84 -10.75 22.21
C LYS A 1 -23.41 -10.21 22.14
N GLU A 2 -22.78 -10.28 20.97
CA GLU A 2 -21.46 -9.66 20.76
C GLU A 2 -21.63 -8.13 20.62
N SER A 3 -20.78 -7.38 21.33
CA SER A 3 -20.73 -5.93 21.15
C SER A 3 -20.39 -5.58 19.69
N PRO A 4 -20.97 -4.53 19.11
CA PRO A 4 -20.64 -4.10 17.76
C PRO A 4 -19.16 -3.70 17.67
N VAL A 5 -18.51 -4.17 16.63
CA VAL A 5 -17.12 -3.86 16.31
C VAL A 5 -17.09 -3.20 14.94
N LEU A 6 -16.43 -2.06 14.84
CA LEU A 6 -16.16 -1.38 13.58
C LEU A 6 -14.83 -0.64 13.69
N HIS A 7 -13.88 -0.95 12.80
CA HIS A 7 -12.56 -0.33 12.82
C HIS A 7 -11.97 -0.22 11.41
N ILE A 8 -11.68 1.00 10.99
CA ILE A 8 -10.89 1.27 9.79
C ILE A 8 -9.42 1.09 10.14
N ALA A 9 -8.73 0.24 9.40
CA ALA A 9 -7.29 -0.02 9.61
C ALA A 9 -6.41 1.19 9.30
N SER A 10 -5.21 1.19 9.87
CA SER A 10 -4.15 2.17 9.55
C SER A 10 -4.48 3.63 9.88
N LYS A 11 -5.36 3.91 10.83
CA LYS A 11 -5.75 5.26 11.25
C LYS A 11 -4.59 6.09 11.83
N SER A 12 -3.52 5.47 12.28
CA SER A 12 -2.30 6.15 12.70
C SER A 12 -1.51 6.76 11.54
N TRP A 13 -1.75 6.26 10.33
CA TRP A 13 -1.07 6.74 9.12
C TRP A 13 -1.75 8.00 8.58
N LYS A 14 -1.43 9.14 9.20
CA LYS A 14 -2.05 10.45 8.91
C LYS A 14 -1.60 11.07 7.60
N ASN A 15 -0.35 10.82 7.20
CA ASN A 15 0.20 11.26 5.92
C ASN A 15 0.39 10.04 5.03
N ARG A 16 -0.21 10.05 3.84
CA ARG A 16 -0.10 8.99 2.84
C ARG A 16 0.40 9.57 1.52
N ALA A 17 1.05 8.73 0.75
CA ALA A 17 1.43 9.07 -0.61
C ALA A 17 1.11 7.92 -1.56
N GLY A 18 1.02 8.22 -2.84
CA GLY A 18 0.85 7.23 -3.88
C GLY A 18 1.14 7.79 -5.26
N ALA A 19 1.56 6.91 -6.17
CA ALA A 19 1.82 7.26 -7.54
C ALA A 19 0.51 7.64 -8.25
N SER A 20 0.50 8.78 -8.93
CA SER A 20 -0.64 9.29 -9.66
C SER A 20 -0.22 9.78 -11.04
N ARG A 21 -0.86 9.26 -12.09
CA ARG A 21 -0.57 9.65 -13.48
C ARG A 21 -1.28 10.93 -13.88
N ASP A 22 -2.44 11.19 -13.33
CA ASP A 22 -3.29 12.34 -13.66
C ASP A 22 -3.19 13.48 -12.64
N GLY A 23 -2.44 13.26 -11.55
CA GLY A 23 -2.30 14.20 -10.45
C GLY A 23 -3.55 14.40 -9.60
N LYS A 24 -4.63 13.70 -9.91
CA LYS A 24 -5.92 13.90 -9.24
C LYS A 24 -6.16 12.89 -8.14
N SER A 25 -5.82 11.63 -8.40
CA SER A 25 -6.10 10.57 -7.44
C SER A 25 -5.10 9.41 -7.55
N CYS A 26 -5.04 8.62 -6.48
CA CYS A 26 -4.36 7.34 -6.43
C CYS A 26 -5.22 6.34 -5.67
N THR A 27 -5.56 5.23 -6.29
CA THR A 27 -6.35 4.18 -5.67
C THR A 27 -5.47 3.28 -4.82
N GLN A 28 -5.84 3.10 -3.55
CA GLN A 28 -5.16 2.21 -2.61
C GLN A 28 -6.19 1.41 -1.80
N PRO A 29 -5.89 0.14 -1.47
CA PRO A 29 -6.77 -0.65 -0.63
C PRO A 29 -6.76 -0.16 0.81
N LEU A 30 -7.94 -0.15 1.44
CA LEU A 30 -8.14 0.13 2.84
C LEU A 30 -8.98 -0.97 3.47
N LYS A 31 -8.51 -1.53 4.58
CA LYS A 31 -9.21 -2.60 5.28
C LYS A 31 -10.13 -2.02 6.35
N VAL A 32 -11.34 -2.59 6.43
CA VAL A 32 -12.30 -2.33 7.50
C VAL A 32 -12.59 -3.65 8.22
N TYR A 33 -12.44 -3.65 9.52
CA TYR A 33 -12.74 -4.79 10.39
C TYR A 33 -14.08 -4.57 11.07
N THR A 34 -14.96 -5.55 10.99
CA THR A 34 -16.28 -5.48 11.64
C THR A 34 -16.86 -6.86 11.89
N ASN A 35 -17.77 -6.96 12.84
CA ASN A 35 -18.59 -8.14 13.08
C ASN A 35 -20.03 -7.99 12.57
N ALA A 36 -20.26 -7.03 11.67
CA ALA A 36 -21.48 -6.92 10.88
C ALA A 36 -21.35 -7.69 9.55
N ASP A 37 -22.46 -8.01 8.91
CA ASP A 37 -22.48 -8.75 7.64
C ASP A 37 -22.11 -7.88 6.43
N LYS A 38 -22.26 -6.56 6.56
CA LYS A 38 -21.97 -5.56 5.54
C LYS A 38 -21.52 -4.25 6.16
N VAL A 39 -20.76 -3.47 5.39
CA VAL A 39 -20.33 -2.12 5.74
C VAL A 39 -20.56 -1.16 4.57
N GLU A 40 -21.10 0.00 4.84
CA GLU A 40 -21.18 1.10 3.89
C GLU A 40 -19.97 2.01 4.06
N VAL A 41 -19.33 2.38 2.94
CA VAL A 41 -18.08 3.17 2.95
C VAL A 41 -18.28 4.45 2.16
N PHE A 42 -17.77 5.54 2.71
CA PHE A 42 -17.81 6.87 2.11
C PHE A 42 -16.41 7.44 1.98
N LEU A 43 -16.19 8.21 0.95
CA LEU A 43 -14.99 9.04 0.77
C LEU A 43 -15.42 10.50 0.58
N ASN A 44 -14.96 11.40 1.45
CA ASN A 44 -15.26 12.82 1.42
C ASN A 44 -16.77 13.11 1.34
N GLY A 45 -17.57 12.32 2.07
CA GLY A 45 -19.04 12.42 2.12
C GLY A 45 -19.77 11.72 0.96
N LYS A 46 -19.06 11.23 -0.06
CA LYS A 46 -19.66 10.47 -1.18
C LYS A 46 -19.67 8.98 -0.86
N CYS A 47 -20.83 8.35 -0.94
CA CYS A 47 -20.94 6.89 -0.81
C CYS A 47 -20.18 6.18 -1.95
N LEU A 48 -19.30 5.26 -1.59
CA LEU A 48 -18.59 4.39 -2.50
C LEU A 48 -19.35 3.09 -2.75
N GLY A 49 -20.16 2.65 -1.78
CA GLY A 49 -20.96 1.44 -1.86
C GLY A 49 -21.14 0.73 -0.53
N VAL A 50 -21.90 -0.36 -0.61
CA VAL A 50 -22.11 -1.31 0.48
C VAL A 50 -21.36 -2.59 0.16
N TYR A 51 -20.48 -3.01 1.04
CA TYR A 51 -19.58 -4.13 0.84
C TYR A 51 -19.93 -5.27 1.79
N PRO A 52 -20.11 -6.50 1.28
CA PRO A 52 -20.27 -7.68 2.13
C PRO A 52 -18.97 -7.95 2.90
N VAL A 53 -19.09 -8.40 4.14
CA VAL A 53 -17.96 -8.72 5.00
C VAL A 53 -17.76 -10.22 5.05
N ALA A 54 -16.55 -10.67 4.75
CA ALA A 54 -16.11 -12.05 4.92
C ALA A 54 -15.01 -12.11 5.98
N ASP A 55 -15.06 -13.10 6.85
CA ASP A 55 -14.04 -13.31 7.89
C ASP A 55 -13.77 -12.08 8.76
N LYS A 56 -14.80 -11.28 9.03
CA LYS A 56 -14.76 -10.06 9.85
C LYS A 56 -13.87 -8.94 9.24
N VAL A 57 -13.54 -9.00 7.97
CA VAL A 57 -12.76 -7.99 7.27
C VAL A 57 -13.27 -7.79 5.85
N VAL A 58 -13.16 -6.56 5.37
CA VAL A 58 -13.34 -6.22 3.96
C VAL A 58 -12.22 -5.29 3.52
N SER A 59 -11.75 -5.46 2.29
CA SER A 59 -10.82 -4.54 1.64
C SER A 59 -11.58 -3.72 0.62
N VAL A 60 -11.50 -2.40 0.72
CA VAL A 60 -12.16 -1.46 -0.18
C VAL A 60 -11.12 -0.61 -0.87
N ASP A 61 -11.21 -0.51 -2.18
CA ASP A 61 -10.33 0.35 -2.97
C ASP A 61 -10.80 1.81 -2.85
N ILE A 62 -9.96 2.63 -2.25
CA ILE A 62 -10.20 4.05 -2.02
C ILE A 62 -9.38 4.87 -3.00
N SER A 63 -10.05 5.64 -3.84
CA SER A 63 -9.40 6.60 -4.75
C SER A 63 -9.12 7.92 -4.00
N PHE A 64 -8.05 7.93 -3.23
CA PHE A 64 -7.61 9.12 -2.49
C PHE A 64 -7.28 10.26 -3.46
N VAL A 65 -7.74 11.46 -3.13
CA VAL A 65 -7.41 12.69 -3.85
C VAL A 65 -6.27 13.43 -3.16
N ASN A 66 -5.59 14.31 -3.88
CA ASN A 66 -4.52 15.12 -3.30
C ASN A 66 -5.06 16.03 -2.19
N GLY A 67 -4.38 16.09 -1.04
CA GLY A 67 -4.79 16.82 0.16
C GLY A 67 -5.62 15.97 1.13
N LYS A 68 -6.50 16.64 1.87
CA LYS A 68 -7.28 16.03 2.94
C LYS A 68 -8.33 15.06 2.40
N ASN A 69 -8.33 13.84 2.94
CA ASN A 69 -9.34 12.81 2.70
C ASN A 69 -10.00 12.38 4.01
N VAL A 70 -11.31 12.17 3.96
CA VAL A 70 -12.11 11.64 5.06
C VAL A 70 -12.78 10.36 4.57
N VAL A 71 -12.46 9.24 5.19
CA VAL A 71 -13.11 7.95 4.95
C VAL A 71 -14.00 7.64 6.13
N ASP A 72 -15.28 7.40 5.89
CA ASP A 72 -16.22 6.93 6.88
C ASP A 72 -16.63 5.49 6.55
N ALA A 73 -16.71 4.66 7.58
CA ALA A 73 -17.31 3.34 7.53
C ALA A 73 -18.53 3.33 8.43
N VAL A 74 -19.63 2.76 7.96
CA VAL A 74 -20.91 2.72 8.67
C VAL A 74 -21.46 1.30 8.64
N ILE A 75 -21.91 0.83 9.78
CA ILE A 75 -22.62 -0.43 9.91
C ILE A 75 -23.94 -0.20 10.66
N GLU A 76 -24.93 -1.04 10.38
CA GLU A 76 -26.11 -1.17 11.19
C GLU A 76 -26.06 -2.51 11.93
N LYS A 77 -26.27 -2.47 13.25
CA LYS A 77 -26.37 -3.66 14.08
C LYS A 77 -27.45 -3.47 15.14
N GLU A 78 -28.38 -4.41 15.22
CA GLU A 78 -29.51 -4.37 16.15
C GLU A 78 -30.35 -3.08 16.05
N GLY A 79 -30.56 -2.58 14.82
CA GLY A 79 -31.34 -1.36 14.57
C GLY A 79 -30.64 -0.06 14.98
N ARG A 80 -29.32 -0.10 15.19
CA ARG A 80 -28.50 1.07 15.51
C ARG A 80 -27.37 1.22 14.52
N GLU A 81 -27.09 2.47 14.14
CA GLU A 81 -25.95 2.85 13.31
C GLU A 81 -24.70 3.02 14.17
N TYR A 82 -23.58 2.52 13.67
CA TYR A 82 -22.24 2.71 14.22
C TYR A 82 -21.35 3.23 13.11
N ARG A 83 -20.51 4.22 13.45
CA ARG A 83 -19.62 4.89 12.51
C ARG A 83 -18.19 4.88 13.02
N ASP A 84 -17.24 4.62 12.11
CA ASP A 84 -15.82 4.85 12.33
C ASP A 84 -15.28 5.75 11.24
N GLN A 85 -14.32 6.62 11.57
CA GLN A 85 -13.78 7.61 10.66
C GLN A 85 -12.25 7.55 10.63
N TYR A 86 -11.71 7.69 9.42
CA TYR A 86 -10.29 7.87 9.17
C TYR A 86 -10.05 9.14 8.38
N VAL A 87 -9.13 9.98 8.84
CA VAL A 87 -8.73 11.22 8.18
C VAL A 87 -7.24 11.16 7.89
N CYS A 88 -6.86 11.43 6.64
CA CYS A 88 -5.46 11.55 6.22
C CYS A 88 -5.26 12.72 5.26
N ASP A 89 -4.02 13.18 5.19
CA ASP A 89 -3.52 14.01 4.11
C ASP A 89 -2.82 13.10 3.10
N PHE A 90 -3.23 13.18 1.83
CA PHE A 90 -2.72 12.32 0.77
C PHE A 90 -1.94 13.15 -0.24
N LYS A 91 -0.75 12.66 -0.62
CA LYS A 91 0.09 13.28 -1.63
C LYS A 91 0.14 12.42 -2.88
N CYS A 92 -0.39 12.97 -3.99
CA CYS A 92 -0.17 12.40 -5.32
C CYS A 92 1.25 12.73 -5.78
N VAL A 93 2.04 11.69 -6.11
CA VAL A 93 3.44 11.79 -6.51
C VAL A 93 3.61 11.36 -7.96
N ASN A 94 4.70 11.74 -8.61
CA ASN A 94 5.00 11.47 -10.03
C ASN A 94 4.13 12.24 -11.04
N VAL A 95 3.39 13.23 -10.57
CA VAL A 95 2.47 14.01 -11.41
C VAL A 95 3.19 14.79 -12.50
N LYS A 96 4.32 15.42 -12.14
CA LYS A 96 5.07 16.32 -13.04
C LYS A 96 5.61 15.62 -14.29
N ASN A 97 5.95 14.35 -14.17
CA ASN A 97 6.60 13.57 -15.23
C ASN A 97 5.61 12.71 -16.02
N GLY A 98 4.31 12.85 -15.79
CA GLY A 98 3.30 12.02 -16.45
C GLY A 98 3.40 10.54 -16.11
N PHE A 99 4.16 10.19 -15.06
CA PHE A 99 4.37 8.81 -14.60
C PHE A 99 4.84 7.88 -15.73
N THR A 100 6.02 8.20 -16.28
CA THR A 100 6.67 7.40 -17.35
C THR A 100 7.51 6.25 -16.79
N GLU A 101 7.52 6.05 -15.48
CA GLU A 101 8.34 5.08 -14.76
C GLU A 101 7.49 4.29 -13.75
N ILE A 102 7.97 3.11 -13.37
CA ILE A 102 7.43 2.30 -12.28
C ILE A 102 8.56 2.03 -11.30
N ASN A 103 8.41 2.47 -10.06
CA ASN A 103 9.37 2.22 -8.98
C ASN A 103 8.73 1.23 -8.00
N VAL A 104 9.23 0.01 -7.92
CA VAL A 104 8.63 -1.09 -7.16
C VAL A 104 9.51 -1.51 -6.01
N LEU A 105 8.93 -1.64 -4.82
CA LEU A 105 9.56 -2.23 -3.64
C LEU A 105 9.13 -3.69 -3.52
N LEU A 106 10.04 -4.62 -3.80
CA LEU A 106 9.81 -6.04 -3.60
C LEU A 106 9.80 -6.37 -2.10
N GLY A 107 8.79 -7.15 -1.68
CA GLY A 107 8.57 -7.48 -0.28
C GLY A 107 7.81 -6.41 0.52
N ALA A 108 7.60 -5.23 -0.02
CA ALA A 108 6.91 -4.15 0.67
C ALA A 108 5.38 -4.28 0.58
N ARG A 109 4.71 -3.78 1.61
CA ARG A 109 3.25 -3.66 1.68
C ARG A 109 2.76 -2.22 1.69
N ARG A 110 3.66 -1.25 1.63
CA ARG A 110 3.37 0.18 1.75
C ARG A 110 4.09 0.96 0.67
N TYR A 111 3.49 2.08 0.29
CA TYR A 111 4.10 3.08 -0.54
C TYR A 111 5.18 3.82 0.25
N PHE A 112 6.25 4.19 -0.43
CA PHE A 112 7.29 5.06 0.10
C PHE A 112 7.44 6.27 -0.81
N GLU A 113 7.37 7.48 -0.23
CA GLU A 113 7.64 8.72 -0.92
C GLU A 113 9.10 9.11 -0.74
N ASP A 114 9.84 9.09 -1.83
CA ASP A 114 11.15 9.73 -1.92
C ASP A 114 10.96 11.21 -2.18
N ARG A 115 11.18 12.02 -1.16
CA ARG A 115 10.98 13.48 -1.24
C ARG A 115 12.08 14.19 -1.97
N ILE A 116 13.29 13.60 -2.04
CA ILE A 116 14.46 14.19 -2.71
C ILE A 116 14.30 13.99 -4.21
N ALA A 117 14.01 12.76 -4.65
CA ALA A 117 13.84 12.45 -6.05
C ALA A 117 12.42 12.76 -6.58
N GLU A 118 11.50 13.20 -5.72
CA GLU A 118 10.08 13.42 -6.04
C GLU A 118 9.42 12.18 -6.66
N MET A 119 9.81 10.98 -6.20
CA MET A 119 9.32 9.68 -6.70
C MET A 119 8.44 9.00 -5.66
N CYS A 120 7.53 8.16 -6.14
CA CYS A 120 6.79 7.25 -5.29
C CYS A 120 7.17 5.81 -5.63
N TRP A 121 7.68 5.10 -4.63
CA TRP A 121 7.89 3.68 -4.68
C TRP A 121 6.59 2.97 -4.29
N ILE A 122 6.15 2.04 -5.12
CA ILE A 122 4.90 1.31 -4.92
C ILE A 122 5.18 -0.11 -4.42
N PRO A 123 4.30 -0.67 -3.57
CA PRO A 123 4.46 -2.03 -3.10
C PRO A 123 4.32 -3.02 -4.27
N GLU A 124 4.94 -4.19 -4.11
CA GLU A 124 4.86 -5.27 -5.07
C GLU A 124 3.43 -5.78 -5.27
N GLN A 125 3.23 -6.41 -6.42
CA GLN A 125 2.03 -7.21 -6.72
C GLN A 125 2.45 -8.46 -7.51
N ALA A 126 1.61 -9.50 -7.46
CA ALA A 126 1.77 -10.64 -8.35
C ALA A 126 1.48 -10.21 -9.80
N TYR A 127 2.23 -10.77 -10.75
CA TYR A 127 1.99 -10.49 -12.15
C TYR A 127 0.60 -10.97 -12.59
N ALA A 128 -0.06 -10.13 -13.35
CA ALA A 128 -1.28 -10.44 -14.09
C ALA A 128 -1.11 -9.95 -15.54
N GLU A 129 -1.72 -10.64 -16.50
CA GLU A 129 -1.68 -10.26 -17.91
C GLU A 129 -2.21 -8.84 -18.11
N GLY A 130 -1.54 -8.06 -18.96
CA GLY A 130 -1.82 -6.64 -19.18
C GLY A 130 -1.34 -5.71 -18.06
N SER A 131 -0.52 -6.20 -17.14
CA SER A 131 -0.02 -5.47 -15.99
C SER A 131 1.47 -5.69 -15.76
N TRP A 132 1.93 -5.61 -14.53
CA TRP A 132 3.30 -5.88 -14.10
C TRP A 132 3.26 -6.62 -12.76
N GLY A 133 4.36 -7.28 -12.40
CA GLY A 133 4.48 -7.90 -11.10
C GLY A 133 5.51 -9.01 -11.04
N TYR A 134 5.65 -9.59 -9.85
CA TYR A 134 6.53 -10.73 -9.59
C TYR A 134 5.87 -12.06 -9.94
N ILE A 135 6.71 -13.05 -10.25
CA ILE A 135 6.36 -14.47 -10.37
C ILE A 135 7.23 -15.24 -9.38
N GLY A 136 6.59 -16.06 -8.56
CA GLY A 136 7.26 -16.89 -7.57
C GLY A 136 7.84 -16.13 -6.38
N GLY A 137 8.58 -16.86 -5.58
CA GLY A 137 9.26 -16.35 -4.40
C GLY A 137 8.34 -15.98 -3.23
N GLU A 138 8.95 -15.61 -2.14
CA GLU A 138 8.26 -15.21 -0.90
C GLU A 138 8.90 -13.97 -0.27
N VAL A 139 8.14 -13.24 0.51
CA VAL A 139 8.66 -12.10 1.28
C VAL A 139 9.55 -12.62 2.38
N ALA A 140 10.82 -12.22 2.38
CA ALA A 140 11.74 -12.62 3.41
C ALA A 140 11.42 -11.93 4.74
N PRO A 141 11.27 -12.69 5.84
CA PRO A 141 11.14 -12.10 7.15
C PRO A 141 12.51 -11.57 7.65
N ASN A 142 12.53 -10.35 8.13
CA ASN A 142 13.71 -9.74 8.73
C ASN A 142 13.60 -9.78 10.26
N LYS A 143 14.71 -10.05 10.95
CA LYS A 143 14.79 -9.90 12.40
C LYS A 143 14.84 -8.42 12.75
N THR A 144 13.91 -7.98 13.56
CA THR A 144 13.84 -6.60 14.05
C THR A 144 13.71 -6.59 15.56
N ARG A 145 13.88 -5.44 16.20
CA ARG A 145 13.62 -5.25 17.64
C ARG A 145 12.16 -5.57 18.05
N TYR A 146 11.26 -5.61 17.10
CA TYR A 146 9.84 -5.93 17.32
C TYR A 146 9.45 -7.35 16.90
N GLY A 147 10.43 -8.21 16.60
CA GLY A 147 10.24 -9.57 16.13
C GLY A 147 10.49 -9.75 14.63
N SER A 148 9.96 -10.80 14.05
CA SER A 148 10.13 -11.09 12.62
C SER A 148 9.12 -10.31 11.79
N LEU A 149 9.59 -9.38 10.97
CA LEU A 149 8.77 -8.50 10.12
C LEU A 149 9.23 -8.59 8.66
N PRO A 150 8.36 -8.22 7.69
CA PRO A 150 8.75 -8.14 6.29
C PRO A 150 9.83 -7.09 6.00
N ALA A 151 9.90 -6.04 6.82
CA ALA A 151 10.88 -4.96 6.67
C ALA A 151 11.94 -5.02 7.77
N SER A 152 13.20 -4.77 7.42
CA SER A 152 14.28 -4.51 8.37
C SER A 152 14.07 -3.17 9.08
N ASP A 153 14.60 -3.03 10.28
CA ASP A 153 14.73 -1.76 11.01
C ASP A 153 16.18 -1.31 11.15
N THR A 154 17.06 -1.87 10.31
CA THR A 154 18.48 -1.55 10.25
C THR A 154 18.73 -0.43 9.25
N ASP A 155 19.55 0.53 9.61
CA ASP A 155 20.03 1.55 8.70
C ASP A 155 20.92 0.93 7.61
N ILE A 156 20.75 1.37 6.39
CA ILE A 156 21.47 0.87 5.23
C ILE A 156 22.64 1.79 4.93
N LEU A 157 23.84 1.28 5.06
CA LEU A 157 25.05 2.07 4.84
C LEU A 157 25.16 2.55 3.38
N GLY A 158 25.42 3.85 3.22
CA GLY A 158 25.68 4.46 1.92
C GLY A 158 24.45 4.99 1.19
N THR A 159 23.30 5.06 1.87
CA THR A 159 22.08 5.66 1.33
C THR A 159 21.31 6.40 2.43
N ASP A 160 20.56 7.43 2.02
CA ASP A 160 19.55 8.08 2.83
C ASP A 160 18.13 7.55 2.51
N GLN A 161 18.04 6.52 1.65
CA GLN A 161 16.81 5.92 1.17
C GLN A 161 16.60 4.52 1.76
N ASP A 162 16.84 4.33 3.04
CA ASP A 162 16.72 3.03 3.73
C ASP A 162 15.48 2.23 3.36
N PRO A 163 14.25 2.84 3.27
CA PRO A 163 13.05 2.09 2.94
C PRO A 163 13.08 1.38 1.59
N VAL A 164 13.91 1.84 0.63
CA VAL A 164 14.08 1.20 -0.68
C VAL A 164 14.76 -0.16 -0.55
N PHE A 165 15.60 -0.33 0.47
CA PHE A 165 16.45 -1.50 0.67
C PHE A 165 16.01 -2.38 1.85
N GLN A 166 15.08 -1.95 2.68
CA GLN A 166 14.70 -2.64 3.91
C GLN A 166 13.71 -3.79 3.71
N THR A 167 13.22 -4.01 2.49
CA THR A 167 12.33 -5.14 2.16
C THR A 167 12.91 -5.93 1.00
N GLN A 168 12.60 -7.23 0.97
CA GLN A 168 13.04 -8.09 -0.13
C GLN A 168 12.09 -9.26 -0.36
N ARG A 169 12.08 -9.75 -1.59
CA ARG A 169 11.46 -11.00 -1.99
C ARG A 169 12.56 -11.97 -2.41
N VAL A 170 12.61 -13.15 -1.80
CA VAL A 170 13.59 -14.19 -2.09
C VAL A 170 12.97 -15.27 -2.97
N GLY A 171 13.81 -15.93 -3.79
CA GLY A 171 13.35 -16.99 -4.68
C GLY A 171 12.42 -16.51 -5.79
N ILE A 172 12.49 -15.24 -6.18
CA ILE A 172 11.75 -14.71 -7.32
C ILE A 172 12.20 -15.39 -8.61
N GLU A 173 11.27 -15.89 -9.40
CA GLU A 173 11.54 -16.54 -10.68
C GLU A 173 11.63 -15.51 -11.81
N ALA A 174 10.76 -14.51 -11.78
CA ALA A 174 10.76 -13.42 -12.75
C ALA A 174 10.03 -12.18 -12.20
N PHE A 175 10.35 -11.04 -12.79
CA PHE A 175 9.53 -9.84 -12.78
C PHE A 175 9.10 -9.55 -14.20
N LYS A 176 7.80 -9.38 -14.42
CA LYS A 176 7.23 -9.07 -15.75
C LYS A 176 6.53 -7.74 -15.73
N ALA A 177 6.56 -7.05 -16.86
CA ALA A 177 5.79 -5.85 -17.10
C ALA A 177 5.33 -5.85 -18.56
N ASP A 178 4.03 -5.78 -18.78
CA ASP A 178 3.45 -5.63 -20.11
C ASP A 178 3.45 -4.15 -20.46
N VAL A 179 4.36 -3.78 -21.34
CA VAL A 179 4.60 -2.39 -21.75
C VAL A 179 4.52 -2.29 -23.27
N PRO A 180 4.17 -1.12 -23.83
CA PRO A 180 4.22 -0.90 -25.29
C PRO A 180 5.62 -1.16 -25.84
N ASP A 181 5.73 -1.43 -27.14
CA ASP A 181 7.00 -1.52 -27.82
C ASP A 181 7.83 -0.25 -27.64
N GLY A 182 9.09 -0.38 -27.22
CA GLY A 182 9.94 0.76 -26.93
C GLY A 182 11.29 0.40 -26.34
N VAL A 183 12.05 1.41 -25.99
CA VAL A 183 13.34 1.26 -25.29
C VAL A 183 13.13 1.66 -23.82
N TYR A 184 13.50 0.76 -22.93
CA TYR A 184 13.33 0.94 -21.49
C TYR A 184 14.68 0.83 -20.78
N ALA A 185 14.88 1.69 -19.79
CA ALA A 185 15.95 1.54 -18.80
C ALA A 185 15.40 0.78 -17.61
N VAL A 186 16.12 -0.24 -17.16
CA VAL A 186 15.78 -1.02 -15.97
C VAL A 186 16.87 -0.84 -14.93
N TYR A 187 16.51 -0.36 -13.75
CA TYR A 187 17.40 -0.18 -12.61
C TYR A 187 17.04 -1.22 -11.55
N LEU A 188 18.00 -2.01 -11.14
CA LEU A 188 17.85 -2.98 -10.07
C LEU A 188 18.61 -2.47 -8.83
N TYR A 189 17.89 -2.45 -7.71
CA TYR A 189 18.43 -2.06 -6.41
C TYR A 189 18.42 -3.29 -5.50
N TRP A 190 19.53 -3.58 -4.86
CA TRP A 190 19.62 -4.69 -3.91
C TRP A 190 20.60 -4.40 -2.79
N THR A 191 20.37 -5.03 -1.67
CA THR A 191 21.26 -5.08 -0.53
C THR A 191 21.16 -6.45 0.13
N GLU A 192 22.21 -6.83 0.86
CA GLU A 192 22.18 -8.04 1.67
C GLU A 192 21.64 -7.71 3.06
N LEU A 193 20.46 -8.26 3.40
CA LEU A 193 19.81 -8.07 4.70
C LEU A 193 19.96 -9.25 5.65
N THR A 194 20.40 -10.41 5.15
CA THR A 194 20.38 -11.66 5.90
C THR A 194 21.75 -12.26 6.14
N SER A 195 22.77 -11.77 5.46
CA SER A 195 24.13 -12.27 5.60
C SER A 195 24.71 -11.88 6.97
N GLU A 196 25.12 -12.89 7.72
CA GLU A 196 25.97 -12.70 8.91
C GLU A 196 27.44 -12.52 8.52
N ASN A 197 27.73 -12.00 7.35
CA ASN A 197 29.10 -11.83 6.91
C ASN A 197 29.82 -10.85 7.82
N LYS A 198 30.67 -11.46 8.48
CA LYS A 198 31.66 -11.01 9.43
C LYS A 198 32.92 -10.64 8.70
#